data_829d53bed9d6f25470af48073a97e240
#
_entry.id   829d53bed9d6f25470af48073a97e240
#
_cell.length_a   1.000
_cell.length_b   1.000
_cell.length_c   1.000
_cell.angle_alpha   90.00
_cell.angle_beta   90.00
_cell.angle_gamma   90.00
#
_symmetry.space_group_name_H-M   'P 1'
#
loop_
_entity.id
_entity.type
_entity.pdbx_description
1 polymer ?
#
loop_
_entity_poly.entity_id
_entity_poly.type
_entity_poly.pdbx_seq_one_letter_code
_entity_poly.pdbx_strand_id
1 'polypeptide(L)'
;MKSSFVIVATAVVCAGISAIGIGFWAGPRQVAQEAADPIVLGTIPSALPSTPSLPASFQAHVMSPPAIFSVSNFTRKTVCIVERGAALTSRSRDFYAPPDCEQVWPGLARASNWTQNEDGSVIISDSNGAILLTLVRGRHFSYEAADEPGADLALLMLP
;
A
#
# COMPACT_ATOMS: atom_id res chain seq x y z
N MET A 1 -23.19 43.05 12.65
CA MET A 1 -22.40 42.69 13.84
C MET A 1 -21.04 42.22 13.35
N LYS A 2 -20.00 42.99 13.68
CA LYS A 2 -18.62 42.75 13.20
C LYS A 2 -17.91 41.86 14.21
N SER A 3 -17.51 40.64 13.84
CA SER A 3 -16.68 39.76 14.65
C SER A 3 -15.23 39.90 14.20
N SER A 4 -14.41 40.45 15.10
CA SER A 4 -12.97 40.61 14.93
C SER A 4 -12.29 39.28 15.24
N PHE A 5 -11.57 38.72 14.27
CA PHE A 5 -10.68 37.57 14.48
C PHE A 5 -9.34 38.07 14.98
N VAL A 6 -8.98 37.69 16.20
CA VAL A 6 -7.68 37.91 16.80
C VAL A 6 -6.76 36.78 16.35
N ILE A 7 -5.72 37.13 15.58
CA ILE A 7 -4.65 36.20 15.18
C ILE A 7 -3.60 36.24 16.27
N VAL A 8 -3.43 35.16 17.01
CA VAL A 8 -2.32 34.94 17.92
C VAL A 8 -1.22 34.17 17.18
N ALA A 9 -0.16 34.87 16.83
CA ALA A 9 1.04 34.28 16.29
C ALA A 9 1.95 33.84 17.45
N THR A 10 2.14 32.52 17.61
CA THR A 10 3.10 31.96 18.55
C THR A 10 4.32 31.49 17.76
N ALA A 11 5.40 32.25 17.82
CA ALA A 11 6.71 31.88 17.33
C ALA A 11 7.41 31.01 18.38
N VAL A 12 7.68 29.75 18.06
CA VAL A 12 8.56 28.88 18.84
C VAL A 12 9.88 28.72 18.08
N VAL A 13 10.90 29.36 18.62
CA VAL A 13 12.30 29.20 18.19
C VAL A 13 12.88 28.05 19.01
N CYS A 14 13.14 26.90 18.39
CA CYS A 14 13.94 25.83 18.95
C CYS A 14 15.28 25.76 18.23
N ALA A 15 16.31 26.37 18.86
CA ALA A 15 17.70 26.13 18.52
C ALA A 15 18.15 24.82 19.18
N GLY A 16 18.39 23.78 18.41
CA GLY A 16 18.94 22.52 18.88
C GLY A 16 20.27 22.23 18.17
N ILE A 17 21.34 22.29 18.93
CA ILE A 17 22.71 21.98 18.53
C ILE A 17 22.83 20.48 18.41
N SER A 18 23.16 19.97 17.21
CA SER A 18 23.44 18.56 17.00
C SER A 18 24.92 18.33 16.88
N ALA A 19 25.47 17.58 17.80
CA ALA A 19 26.84 17.10 17.81
C ALA A 19 27.07 16.06 16.71
N ILE A 20 28.12 16.28 15.93
CA ILE A 20 28.62 15.41 14.87
C ILE A 20 29.38 14.26 15.52
N GLY A 21 28.84 13.04 15.43
CA GLY A 21 29.54 11.81 15.76
C GLY A 21 29.93 11.06 14.49
N ILE A 22 31.14 11.32 13.98
CA ILE A 22 31.72 10.52 12.87
C ILE A 22 32.39 9.29 13.48
N GLY A 23 31.66 8.19 13.57
CA GLY A 23 32.18 6.87 13.91
C GLY A 23 32.69 6.15 12.67
N PHE A 24 33.99 6.22 12.42
CA PHE A 24 34.67 5.45 11.36
C PHE A 24 34.97 4.05 11.91
N TRP A 25 34.11 3.07 11.60
CA TRP A 25 34.39 1.68 11.87
C TRP A 25 35.10 1.05 10.67
N ALA A 26 36.43 1.04 10.73
CA ALA A 26 37.25 0.22 9.84
C ALA A 26 37.27 -1.22 10.39
N GLY A 27 36.37 -2.08 9.90
CA GLY A 27 36.45 -3.52 10.15
C GLY A 27 37.60 -4.17 9.35
N PRO A 28 38.32 -5.13 9.93
CA PRO A 28 39.39 -5.80 9.21
C PRO A 28 38.82 -6.64 8.04
N ARG A 29 39.34 -6.38 6.84
CA ARG A 29 39.12 -7.22 5.67
C ARG A 29 39.81 -8.55 5.90
N GLN A 30 39.06 -9.60 6.22
CA GLN A 30 39.57 -10.96 6.10
C GLN A 30 39.67 -11.30 4.62
N VAL A 31 40.91 -11.37 4.16
CA VAL A 31 41.26 -11.98 2.87
C VAL A 31 41.00 -13.46 3.02
N ALA A 32 39.90 -13.96 2.44
CA ALA A 32 39.67 -15.39 2.34
C ALA A 32 40.76 -16.00 1.47
N GLN A 33 41.56 -16.83 2.09
CA GLN A 33 42.60 -17.62 1.47
C GLN A 33 41.90 -18.69 0.63
N GLU A 34 42.07 -18.58 -0.67
CA GLU A 34 41.56 -19.51 -1.67
C GLU A 34 42.36 -20.84 -1.49
N ALA A 35 41.77 -21.77 -0.75
CA ALA A 35 42.24 -23.13 -0.69
C ALA A 35 41.81 -23.83 -1.97
N ALA A 36 42.75 -24.21 -2.81
CA ALA A 36 42.54 -25.03 -3.98
C ALA A 36 41.96 -26.39 -3.56
N ASP A 37 40.67 -26.60 -3.81
CA ASP A 37 40.02 -27.88 -3.61
C ASP A 37 40.46 -28.88 -4.68
N PRO A 38 40.85 -30.10 -4.28
CA PRO A 38 41.12 -31.16 -5.22
C PRO A 38 39.80 -31.57 -5.92
N ILE A 39 39.84 -31.64 -7.24
CA ILE A 39 38.75 -32.10 -8.09
C ILE A 39 38.42 -33.56 -7.73
N VAL A 40 37.40 -33.74 -6.87
CA VAL A 40 36.79 -35.05 -6.65
C VAL A 40 35.72 -35.24 -7.71
N LEU A 41 36.05 -36.09 -8.70
CA LEU A 41 35.06 -36.66 -9.62
C LEU A 41 34.17 -37.61 -8.83
N GLY A 42 33.20 -37.05 -8.11
CA GLY A 42 32.16 -37.78 -7.39
C GLY A 42 30.91 -37.79 -8.19
N THR A 43 30.35 -38.98 -8.41
CA THR A 43 29.06 -39.29 -9.00
C THR A 43 27.97 -38.36 -8.42
N ILE A 44 27.30 -37.58 -9.29
CA ILE A 44 26.20 -36.74 -8.90
C ILE A 44 25.01 -37.65 -8.57
N PRO A 45 24.54 -37.76 -7.33
CA PRO A 45 23.22 -38.30 -7.08
C PRO A 45 22.24 -37.31 -7.64
N SER A 46 21.42 -37.73 -8.64
CA SER A 46 20.30 -36.98 -9.16
C SER A 46 19.17 -36.91 -8.13
N ALA A 47 19.45 -36.31 -6.98
CA ALA A 47 18.41 -35.78 -6.12
C ALA A 47 18.15 -34.34 -6.59
N LEU A 48 17.11 -34.16 -7.38
CA LEU A 48 16.51 -32.84 -7.60
C LEU A 48 16.34 -32.20 -6.22
N PRO A 49 16.93 -31.02 -5.96
CA PRO A 49 16.65 -30.31 -4.73
C PRO A 49 15.15 -30.08 -4.69
N SER A 50 14.48 -30.68 -3.71
CA SER A 50 13.09 -30.38 -3.41
C SER A 50 13.04 -28.89 -3.13
N THR A 51 12.55 -28.10 -4.08
CA THR A 51 12.28 -26.69 -3.85
C THR A 51 11.41 -26.61 -2.61
N PRO A 52 11.82 -25.86 -1.55
CA PRO A 52 10.99 -25.71 -0.37
C PRO A 52 9.65 -25.12 -0.85
N SER A 53 8.60 -25.93 -0.79
CA SER A 53 7.27 -25.46 -1.11
C SER A 53 6.89 -24.41 -0.05
N LEU A 54 6.71 -23.17 -0.49
CA LEU A 54 6.20 -22.10 0.36
C LEU A 54 4.87 -22.57 0.97
N PRO A 55 4.59 -22.27 2.25
CA PRO A 55 3.33 -22.62 2.87
C PRO A 55 2.16 -22.07 2.03
N ALA A 56 1.11 -22.88 1.88
CA ALA A 56 -0.03 -22.55 1.02
C ALA A 56 -0.67 -21.18 1.34
N SER A 57 -0.60 -20.75 2.59
CA SER A 57 -1.03 -19.41 3.02
C SER A 57 -0.21 -18.28 2.39
N PHE A 58 1.09 -18.49 2.22
CA PHE A 58 1.97 -17.49 1.60
C PHE A 58 1.73 -17.43 0.08
N GLN A 59 1.54 -18.57 -0.55
CA GLN A 59 1.21 -18.64 -1.98
C GLN A 59 -0.13 -17.99 -2.31
N ALA A 60 -1.13 -18.15 -1.45
CA ALA A 60 -2.45 -17.53 -1.61
C ALA A 60 -2.38 -15.99 -1.54
N HIS A 61 -1.49 -15.42 -0.71
CA HIS A 61 -1.32 -13.96 -0.63
C HIS A 61 -0.59 -13.37 -1.85
N VAL A 62 0.39 -14.10 -2.39
CA VAL A 62 1.19 -13.62 -3.53
C VAL A 62 0.42 -13.75 -4.84
N MET A 63 -0.50 -14.70 -4.93
CA MET A 63 -1.18 -15.08 -6.17
C MET A 63 -2.66 -14.66 -6.26
N SER A 64 -3.16 -13.83 -5.33
CA SER A 64 -4.51 -13.28 -5.52
C SER A 64 -4.55 -12.44 -6.79
N PRO A 65 -5.41 -12.79 -7.76
CA PRO A 65 -5.49 -12.04 -9.01
C PRO A 65 -5.87 -10.58 -8.74
N PRO A 66 -5.52 -9.67 -9.63
CA PRO A 66 -6.04 -8.32 -9.61
C PRO A 66 -7.57 -8.36 -9.56
N ALA A 67 -8.18 -7.47 -8.80
CA ALA A 67 -9.63 -7.36 -8.73
C ALA A 67 -10.06 -6.01 -9.28
N ILE A 68 -11.05 -6.04 -10.16
CA ILE A 68 -11.61 -4.86 -10.79
C ILE A 68 -12.88 -4.48 -10.04
N PHE A 69 -13.04 -3.18 -9.79
CA PHE A 69 -14.23 -2.64 -9.14
C PHE A 69 -14.85 -1.54 -9.99
N SER A 70 -16.17 -1.52 -10.04
CA SER A 70 -16.95 -0.35 -10.44
C SER A 70 -17.14 0.54 -9.22
N VAL A 71 -16.73 1.79 -9.31
CA VAL A 71 -16.96 2.82 -8.28
C VAL A 71 -18.09 3.73 -8.76
N SER A 72 -19.16 3.78 -8.01
CA SER A 72 -20.35 4.57 -8.35
C SER A 72 -20.61 5.63 -7.29
N ASN A 73 -20.78 6.88 -7.72
CA ASN A 73 -21.28 7.96 -6.89
C ASN A 73 -22.73 8.27 -7.29
N PHE A 74 -23.67 7.87 -6.44
CA PHE A 74 -25.11 7.98 -6.75
C PHE A 74 -25.60 9.41 -6.71
N THR A 75 -25.04 10.26 -5.86
CA THR A 75 -25.38 11.68 -5.78
C THR A 75 -24.95 12.41 -7.06
N ARG A 76 -23.75 12.15 -7.55
CA ARG A 76 -23.20 12.78 -8.76
C ARG A 76 -23.60 12.06 -10.04
N LYS A 77 -24.17 10.85 -9.93
CA LYS A 77 -24.53 9.98 -11.08
C LYS A 77 -23.32 9.70 -11.99
N THR A 78 -22.18 9.49 -11.38
CA THR A 78 -20.91 9.19 -12.07
C THR A 78 -20.42 7.81 -11.68
N VAL A 79 -19.70 7.17 -12.59
CA VAL A 79 -19.11 5.84 -12.40
C VAL A 79 -17.75 5.80 -13.06
N CYS A 80 -16.80 5.08 -12.44
CA CYS A 80 -15.53 4.72 -13.07
C CYS A 80 -15.11 3.30 -12.70
N ILE A 81 -14.12 2.79 -13.39
CA ILE A 81 -13.54 1.46 -13.13
C ILE A 81 -12.17 1.64 -12.50
N VAL A 82 -11.91 0.94 -11.41
CA VAL A 82 -10.62 0.94 -10.70
C VAL A 82 -10.10 -0.49 -10.59
N GLU A 83 -8.80 -0.61 -10.41
CA GLU A 83 -8.12 -1.89 -10.27
C GLU A 83 -7.38 -1.96 -8.93
N ARG A 84 -7.61 -3.05 -8.20
CA ARG A 84 -6.79 -3.44 -7.07
C ARG A 84 -5.77 -4.46 -7.56
N GLY A 85 -4.53 -4.02 -7.67
CA GLY A 85 -3.42 -4.77 -8.25
C GLY A 85 -2.74 -5.75 -7.28
N ALA A 86 -1.45 -5.92 -7.48
CA ALA A 86 -0.61 -6.86 -6.74
C ALA A 86 -0.50 -6.53 -5.25
N ALA A 87 -0.20 -7.54 -4.44
CA ALA A 87 0.09 -7.37 -3.03
C ALA A 87 1.43 -6.64 -2.85
N LEU A 88 1.41 -5.55 -2.11
CA LEU A 88 2.60 -4.81 -1.68
C LEU A 88 3.07 -5.32 -0.31
N THR A 89 2.13 -5.59 0.58
CA THR A 89 2.35 -6.19 1.90
C THR A 89 1.24 -7.21 2.20
N SER A 90 1.23 -7.77 3.39
CA SER A 90 0.13 -8.65 3.85
C SER A 90 -1.24 -7.96 3.84
N ARG A 91 -1.28 -6.64 4.00
CA ARG A 91 -2.52 -5.85 4.11
C ARG A 91 -2.70 -4.81 3.02
N SER A 92 -1.63 -4.41 2.33
CA SER A 92 -1.69 -3.39 1.28
C SER A 92 -1.49 -3.99 -0.10
N ARG A 93 -2.14 -3.36 -1.07
CA ARG A 93 -2.08 -3.71 -2.48
C ARG A 93 -1.90 -2.45 -3.29
N ASP A 94 -1.34 -2.62 -4.45
CA ASP A 94 -1.35 -1.58 -5.47
C ASP A 94 -2.79 -1.23 -5.84
N PHE A 95 -3.03 0.03 -6.18
CA PHE A 95 -4.34 0.51 -6.56
C PHE A 95 -4.21 1.50 -7.70
N TYR A 96 -5.01 1.30 -8.72
CA TYR A 96 -5.04 2.18 -9.88
C TYR A 96 -6.46 2.69 -10.14
N ALA A 97 -6.57 4.00 -10.28
CA ALA A 97 -7.78 4.68 -10.71
C ALA A 97 -7.45 5.58 -11.92
N PRO A 98 -8.16 5.42 -13.04
CA PRO A 98 -7.96 6.28 -14.21
C PRO A 98 -8.33 7.75 -13.92
N PRO A 99 -7.87 8.71 -14.76
CA PRO A 99 -8.13 10.14 -14.56
C PRO A 99 -9.62 10.53 -14.52
N ASP A 100 -10.49 9.80 -15.20
CA ASP A 100 -11.94 10.01 -15.17
C ASP A 100 -12.58 9.73 -13.82
N CYS A 101 -11.92 8.95 -12.96
CA CYS A 101 -12.36 8.72 -11.59
C CYS A 101 -12.35 9.98 -10.70
N GLU A 102 -11.67 11.06 -11.12
CA GLU A 102 -11.71 12.36 -10.45
C GLU A 102 -13.14 12.95 -10.39
N GLN A 103 -13.97 12.62 -11.37
CA GLN A 103 -15.39 13.05 -11.40
C GLN A 103 -16.26 12.27 -10.40
N VAL A 104 -15.86 11.03 -10.10
CA VAL A 104 -16.58 10.18 -9.14
C VAL A 104 -16.25 10.60 -7.71
N TRP A 105 -14.97 10.75 -7.42
CA TRP A 105 -14.49 11.21 -6.12
C TRP A 105 -13.24 12.07 -6.27
N PRO A 106 -13.19 13.27 -5.66
CA PRO A 106 -12.05 14.17 -5.75
C PRO A 106 -10.79 13.51 -5.21
N GLY A 107 -9.73 13.50 -6.01
CA GLY A 107 -8.45 12.91 -5.67
C GLY A 107 -8.35 11.42 -5.96
N LEU A 108 -9.41 10.71 -6.35
CA LEU A 108 -9.37 9.27 -6.60
C LEU A 108 -8.37 8.90 -7.71
N ALA A 109 -8.22 9.75 -8.72
CA ALA A 109 -7.24 9.54 -9.79
C ALA A 109 -5.75 9.57 -9.32
N ARG A 110 -5.50 10.05 -8.08
CA ARG A 110 -4.15 10.04 -7.47
C ARG A 110 -3.94 8.85 -6.53
N ALA A 111 -4.97 8.05 -6.34
CA ALA A 111 -4.89 6.88 -5.47
C ALA A 111 -3.89 5.86 -6.02
N SER A 112 -3.08 5.31 -5.14
CA SER A 112 -2.05 4.33 -5.48
C SER A 112 -2.00 3.13 -4.52
N ASN A 113 -2.64 3.24 -3.35
CA ASN A 113 -2.60 2.19 -2.34
C ASN A 113 -4.00 1.83 -1.84
N TRP A 114 -4.23 0.54 -1.71
CA TRP A 114 -5.37 -0.08 -1.06
C TRP A 114 -4.89 -0.79 0.20
N THR A 115 -5.27 -0.34 1.38
CA THR A 115 -4.88 -0.96 2.65
C THR A 115 -6.11 -1.49 3.37
N GLN A 116 -6.13 -2.79 3.65
CA GLN A 116 -7.20 -3.43 4.39
C GLN A 116 -6.86 -3.53 5.88
N ASN A 117 -7.73 -3.01 6.73
CA ASN A 117 -7.62 -3.08 8.17
C ASN A 117 -8.15 -4.42 8.73
N GLU A 118 -7.89 -4.68 10.01
CA GLU A 118 -8.32 -5.91 10.69
C GLU A 118 -9.83 -6.03 10.84
N ASP A 119 -10.53 -4.89 10.93
CA ASP A 119 -12.00 -4.81 10.99
C ASP A 119 -12.67 -5.02 9.61
N GLY A 120 -11.86 -5.19 8.56
CA GLY A 120 -12.32 -5.35 7.19
C GLY A 120 -12.60 -4.04 6.46
N SER A 121 -12.41 -2.89 7.11
CA SER A 121 -12.42 -1.60 6.44
C SER A 121 -11.23 -1.45 5.50
N VAL A 122 -11.32 -0.53 4.57
CA VAL A 122 -10.29 -0.27 3.57
C VAL A 122 -9.98 1.21 3.52
N ILE A 123 -8.71 1.54 3.49
CA ILE A 123 -8.20 2.88 3.27
C ILE A 123 -7.60 2.96 1.87
N ILE A 124 -8.07 3.90 1.08
CA ILE A 124 -7.49 4.28 -0.20
C ILE A 124 -6.64 5.52 0.04
N SER A 125 -5.37 5.46 -0.33
CA SER A 125 -4.42 6.57 -0.16
C SER A 125 -3.59 6.83 -1.42
N ASP A 126 -3.03 8.03 -1.50
CA ASP A 126 -2.08 8.38 -2.55
C ASP A 126 -0.66 7.84 -2.25
N SER A 127 0.28 8.09 -3.15
CA SER A 127 1.68 7.68 -3.02
C SER A 127 2.42 8.33 -1.84
N ASN A 128 1.90 9.43 -1.28
CA ASN A 128 2.45 10.11 -0.11
C ASN A 128 1.80 9.62 1.19
N GLY A 129 0.83 8.70 1.10
CA GLY A 129 0.09 8.18 2.24
C GLY A 129 -1.07 9.07 2.69
N ALA A 130 -1.42 10.11 1.93
CA ALA A 130 -2.61 10.91 2.24
C ALA A 130 -3.88 10.09 1.98
N ILE A 131 -4.75 10.01 2.98
CA ILE A 131 -6.02 9.28 2.88
C ILE A 131 -6.97 10.05 1.96
N LEU A 132 -7.47 9.36 0.95
CA LEU A 132 -8.41 9.90 -0.03
C LEU A 132 -9.83 9.42 0.22
N LEU A 133 -9.99 8.19 0.70
CA LEU A 133 -11.27 7.56 0.90
C LEU A 133 -11.16 6.44 1.93
N THR A 134 -12.13 6.35 2.83
CA THR A 134 -12.30 5.23 3.76
C THR A 134 -13.56 4.45 3.38
N LEU A 135 -13.44 3.15 3.29
CA LEU A 135 -14.51 2.24 2.86
C LEU A 135 -14.79 1.21 3.95
N VAL A 136 -16.04 0.88 4.12
CA VAL A 136 -16.50 -0.22 4.96
C VAL A 136 -17.18 -1.29 4.12
N ARG A 137 -17.34 -2.49 4.64
CA ARG A 137 -18.10 -3.54 3.94
C ARG A 137 -19.55 -3.14 3.78
N GLY A 138 -20.00 -3.09 2.52
CA GLY A 138 -21.39 -2.79 2.18
C GLY A 138 -22.31 -3.98 2.38
N ARG A 139 -23.61 -3.72 2.49
CA ARG A 139 -24.65 -4.77 2.54
C ARG A 139 -25.03 -5.27 1.16
N HIS A 140 -25.06 -4.37 0.18
CA HIS A 140 -25.46 -4.63 -1.20
C HIS A 140 -24.30 -4.51 -2.18
N PHE A 141 -23.23 -3.84 -1.77
CA PHE A 141 -22.01 -3.63 -2.53
C PHE A 141 -20.83 -4.29 -1.81
N SER A 142 -19.74 -4.45 -2.50
CA SER A 142 -18.50 -4.99 -1.89
C SER A 142 -18.00 -4.06 -0.80
N TYR A 143 -18.07 -2.75 -1.06
CA TYR A 143 -17.71 -1.69 -0.11
C TYR A 143 -18.59 -0.46 -0.32
N GLU A 144 -18.74 0.32 0.74
CA GLU A 144 -19.45 1.60 0.77
C GLU A 144 -18.57 2.63 1.50
N ALA A 145 -18.70 3.92 1.17
CA ALA A 145 -17.94 4.95 1.86
C ALA A 145 -18.33 5.02 3.35
N ALA A 146 -17.33 5.13 4.23
CA ALA A 146 -17.56 5.29 5.65
C ALA A 146 -17.90 6.75 5.95
N ASP A 147 -19.12 7.01 6.43
CA ASP A 147 -19.60 8.25 7.10
C ASP A 147 -19.12 9.62 6.55
N GLU A 148 -18.72 9.69 5.29
CA GLU A 148 -18.38 10.94 4.63
C GLU A 148 -19.68 11.66 4.24
N PRO A 149 -19.96 12.87 4.74
CA PRO A 149 -21.17 13.62 4.38
C PRO A 149 -21.23 13.87 2.87
N GLY A 150 -22.22 13.28 2.21
CA GLY A 150 -22.43 13.37 0.76
C GLY A 150 -21.74 12.28 -0.07
N ALA A 151 -21.15 11.29 0.56
CA ALA A 151 -20.54 10.15 -0.12
C ALA A 151 -21.54 8.98 -0.26
N ASP A 152 -22.51 9.15 -1.13
CA ASP A 152 -23.33 8.05 -1.67
C ASP A 152 -22.48 7.25 -2.68
N LEU A 153 -21.35 6.71 -2.17
CA LEU A 153 -20.34 6.06 -2.99
C LEU A 153 -20.25 4.59 -2.61
N ALA A 154 -20.32 3.75 -3.62
CA ALA A 154 -20.20 2.31 -3.46
C ALA A 154 -19.23 1.69 -4.48
N LEU A 155 -18.58 0.62 -4.07
CA LEU A 155 -17.72 -0.21 -4.90
C LEU A 155 -18.34 -1.60 -5.07
N LEU A 156 -18.50 -2.01 -6.32
CA LEU A 156 -18.93 -3.36 -6.68
C LEU A 156 -17.77 -4.08 -7.36
N MET A 157 -17.36 -5.21 -6.81
CA MET A 157 -16.37 -6.07 -7.46
C MET A 157 -16.97 -6.70 -8.70
N LEU A 158 -16.28 -6.55 -9.82
CA LEU A 158 -16.66 -7.16 -11.08
C LEU A 158 -16.12 -8.60 -11.16
N PRO A 159 -16.86 -9.51 -11.83
CA PRO A 159 -16.47 -10.91 -11.99
C PRO A 159 -15.23 -11.12 -12.85
#